data_98d90a47d8ecf8ad27d7a000f0ade7af
#
_entry.id   98d90a47d8ecf8ad27d7a000f0ade7af
#
_cell.length_a   1.000
_cell.length_b   1.000
_cell.length_c   1.000
_cell.angle_alpha   90.00
_cell.angle_beta   90.00
_cell.angle_gamma   90.00
#
_symmetry.space_group_name_H-M   'P 1'
#
loop_
_entity.id
_entity.type
_entity.pdbx_description
1 polymer ?
#
loop_
_entity_poly.entity_id
_entity_poly.type
_entity_poly.pdbx_seq_one_letter_code
_entity_poly.pdbx_strand_id
1 'polypeptide(L)'
;ASVAKYSEMSTFDVLKTFWEAGLRTIPGGGAEVLSNSVRKKISPLKINADEWLKITKEAHLMGFKTTATMMFGHAEEDDDILEHLGKIRDLQDLTGNFLSFIPWTFKPENTFMKKTISSEIGGDRYLRVLGLSRIFLDNFKYIQGSWFTQGFKVGGLSLHFGANDVGGTLLQENVLKSANNPYKAGIDEIVHIIKSEGFTPVQRSTFYKEIKKY
;
A
#
# COMPACT_ATOMS: atom_id res chain seq x y z
N ALA A 1 -3.86 -0.07 16.82
CA ALA A 1 -2.95 -0.28 17.97
C ALA A 1 -2.67 1.02 18.72
N SER A 2 -2.07 2.04 18.08
CA SER A 2 -1.66 3.27 18.79
C SER A 2 -2.84 3.99 19.46
N VAL A 3 -3.95 4.15 18.75
CA VAL A 3 -5.17 4.76 19.33
C VAL A 3 -5.67 3.93 20.53
N ALA A 4 -5.75 2.60 20.38
CA ALA A 4 -6.18 1.72 21.45
C ALA A 4 -5.31 1.85 22.72
N LYS A 5 -3.99 1.88 22.52
CA LYS A 5 -3.04 2.10 23.63
C LYS A 5 -3.21 3.48 24.27
N TYR A 6 -3.40 4.54 23.48
CA TYR A 6 -3.52 5.90 23.98
C TYR A 6 -4.85 6.15 24.71
N SER A 7 -5.94 5.54 24.23
CA SER A 7 -7.29 5.66 24.84
C SER A 7 -7.59 4.60 25.90
N GLU A 8 -6.63 3.72 26.22
CA GLU A 8 -6.80 2.60 27.16
C GLU A 8 -7.97 1.67 26.79
N MET A 9 -8.28 1.55 25.51
CA MET A 9 -9.36 0.74 24.97
C MET A 9 -8.79 -0.51 24.27
N SER A 10 -9.63 -1.54 24.11
CA SER A 10 -9.28 -2.65 23.20
C SER A 10 -9.28 -2.19 21.73
N THR A 11 -8.56 -2.90 20.84
CA THR A 11 -8.61 -2.62 19.39
C THR A 11 -10.01 -2.77 18.83
N PHE A 12 -10.76 -3.75 19.34
CA PHE A 12 -12.14 -3.98 18.97
C PHE A 12 -13.06 -2.79 19.34
N ASP A 13 -12.95 -2.25 20.54
CA ASP A 13 -13.79 -1.13 20.99
C ASP A 13 -13.47 0.16 20.20
N VAL A 14 -12.17 0.41 19.89
CA VAL A 14 -11.78 1.51 19.03
C VAL A 14 -12.39 1.35 17.63
N LEU A 15 -12.29 0.16 17.03
CA LEU A 15 -12.89 -0.10 15.71
C LEU A 15 -14.40 0.07 15.74
N LYS A 16 -15.06 -0.42 16.80
CA LYS A 16 -16.51 -0.25 17.01
C LYS A 16 -16.90 1.22 17.08
N THR A 17 -16.20 2.02 17.87
CA THR A 17 -16.41 3.47 17.97
C THR A 17 -16.30 4.14 16.61
N PHE A 18 -15.27 3.80 15.82
CA PHE A 18 -15.09 4.34 14.46
C PHE A 18 -16.22 3.91 13.51
N TRP A 19 -16.66 2.67 13.61
CA TRP A 19 -17.79 2.17 12.82
C TRP A 19 -19.09 2.91 13.13
N GLU A 20 -19.38 3.10 14.42
CA GLU A 20 -20.56 3.86 14.89
C GLU A 20 -20.50 5.33 14.47
N ALA A 21 -19.30 5.92 14.42
CA ALA A 21 -19.06 7.27 13.90
C ALA A 21 -19.14 7.38 12.37
N GLY A 22 -19.40 6.27 11.66
CA GLY A 22 -19.59 6.28 10.20
C GLY A 22 -18.37 5.92 9.36
N LEU A 23 -17.20 5.62 9.95
CA LEU A 23 -16.03 5.16 9.20
C LEU A 23 -16.31 3.76 8.60
N ARG A 24 -15.96 3.57 7.33
CA ARG A 24 -16.18 2.30 6.60
C ARG A 24 -14.92 1.75 5.94
N THR A 25 -13.89 2.58 5.78
CA THR A 25 -12.64 2.17 5.14
C THR A 25 -11.45 2.59 5.99
N ILE A 26 -10.42 1.75 6.03
CA ILE A 26 -9.18 2.02 6.74
C ILE A 26 -8.02 1.77 5.77
N PRO A 27 -7.10 2.73 5.57
CA PRO A 27 -5.91 2.49 4.75
C PRO A 27 -5.00 1.46 5.41
N GLY A 28 -4.32 0.66 4.61
CA GLY A 28 -3.43 -0.42 5.05
C GLY A 28 -2.07 0.03 5.59
N GLY A 29 -1.98 1.24 6.13
CA GLY A 29 -0.74 1.81 6.64
C GLY A 29 -0.09 0.98 7.75
N GLY A 30 1.24 1.08 7.87
CA GLY A 30 2.01 0.42 8.91
C GLY A 30 2.31 -1.07 8.66
N ALA A 31 1.87 -1.65 7.55
CA ALA A 31 2.24 -3.00 7.16
C ALA A 31 3.74 -3.12 6.86
N GLU A 32 4.30 -2.15 6.19
CA GLU A 32 5.68 -2.14 5.66
C GLU A 32 6.00 -3.47 4.94
N VAL A 33 6.74 -4.36 5.58
CA VAL A 33 6.85 -5.79 5.22
C VAL A 33 6.38 -6.61 6.42
N LEU A 34 5.50 -7.59 6.22
CA LEU A 34 4.93 -8.43 7.29
C LEU A 34 5.85 -9.64 7.64
N SER A 35 7.15 -9.42 7.59
CA SER A 35 8.17 -10.29 8.18
C SER A 35 8.66 -9.68 9.49
N ASN A 36 8.57 -10.44 10.59
CA ASN A 36 8.90 -9.92 11.92
C ASN A 36 10.40 -9.61 12.06
N SER A 37 11.27 -10.33 11.35
CA SER A 37 12.71 -10.07 11.30
C SER A 37 13.05 -8.71 10.69
N VAL A 38 12.37 -8.37 9.58
CA VAL A 38 12.50 -7.09 8.88
C VAL A 38 11.89 -5.96 9.70
N ARG A 39 10.68 -6.15 10.23
CA ARG A 39 9.97 -5.14 11.03
C ARG A 39 10.79 -4.66 12.22
N LYS A 40 11.49 -5.57 12.93
CA LYS A 40 12.40 -5.21 14.03
C LYS A 40 13.54 -4.29 13.59
N LYS A 41 14.01 -4.43 12.35
CA LYS A 41 15.10 -3.59 11.81
C LYS A 41 14.60 -2.21 11.37
N ILE A 42 13.46 -2.15 10.67
CA ILE A 42 13.00 -0.91 10.02
C ILE A 42 11.98 -0.11 10.83
N SER A 43 11.22 -0.77 11.70
CA SER A 43 10.12 -0.15 12.45
C SER A 43 9.97 -0.76 13.85
N PRO A 44 10.99 -0.72 14.71
CA PRO A 44 11.00 -1.42 15.99
C PRO A 44 9.93 -0.95 16.98
N LEU A 45 9.38 0.25 16.77
CA LEU A 45 8.31 0.82 17.61
C LEU A 45 6.90 0.49 17.11
N LYS A 46 6.77 -0.11 15.93
CA LYS A 46 5.47 -0.55 15.40
C LYS A 46 5.11 -1.94 15.89
N ILE A 47 3.82 -2.25 15.88
CA ILE A 47 3.32 -3.60 16.18
C ILE A 47 3.94 -4.64 15.23
N ASN A 48 4.02 -5.87 15.69
CA ASN A 48 4.52 -6.99 14.88
C ASN A 48 3.53 -7.38 13.76
N ALA A 49 3.93 -8.28 12.88
CA ALA A 49 3.11 -8.71 11.74
C ALA A 49 1.80 -9.39 12.18
N ASP A 50 1.86 -10.24 13.20
CA ASP A 50 0.72 -11.00 13.68
C ASP A 50 -0.34 -10.10 14.31
N GLU A 51 0.09 -9.08 15.07
CA GLU A 51 -0.80 -8.06 15.64
C GLU A 51 -1.44 -7.21 14.53
N TRP A 52 -0.67 -6.84 13.48
CA TRP A 52 -1.22 -6.10 12.34
C TRP A 52 -2.31 -6.91 11.64
N LEU A 53 -2.05 -8.20 11.36
CA LEU A 53 -3.02 -9.11 10.75
C LEU A 53 -4.26 -9.31 11.62
N LYS A 54 -4.07 -9.48 12.94
CA LYS A 54 -5.17 -9.62 13.91
C LYS A 54 -6.09 -8.40 13.87
N ILE A 55 -5.54 -7.19 13.98
CA ILE A 55 -6.34 -5.95 13.97
C ILE A 55 -7.05 -5.77 12.62
N THR A 56 -6.37 -6.07 11.52
CA THR A 56 -6.98 -6.00 10.18
C THR A 56 -8.12 -7.01 10.05
N LYS A 57 -7.93 -8.23 10.55
CA LYS A 57 -9.00 -9.25 10.60
C LYS A 57 -10.19 -8.80 11.44
N GLU A 58 -9.95 -8.23 12.64
CA GLU A 58 -11.00 -7.65 13.49
C GLU A 58 -11.81 -6.59 12.72
N ALA A 59 -11.12 -5.67 12.04
CA ALA A 59 -11.77 -4.66 11.22
C ALA A 59 -12.61 -5.28 10.09
N HIS A 60 -12.06 -6.27 9.38
CA HIS A 60 -12.77 -6.97 8.30
C HIS A 60 -14.03 -7.68 8.78
N LEU A 61 -13.98 -8.35 9.93
CA LEU A 61 -15.14 -9.04 10.53
C LEU A 61 -16.24 -8.06 10.97
N MET A 62 -15.89 -6.81 11.27
CA MET A 62 -16.86 -5.72 11.53
C MET A 62 -17.44 -5.11 10.25
N GLY A 63 -16.94 -5.48 9.07
CA GLY A 63 -17.41 -4.97 7.78
C GLY A 63 -16.55 -3.85 7.18
N PHE A 64 -15.49 -3.39 7.85
CA PHE A 64 -14.57 -2.44 7.25
C PHE A 64 -13.93 -3.01 5.98
N LYS A 65 -13.76 -2.14 4.99
CA LYS A 65 -12.88 -2.41 3.85
C LYS A 65 -11.53 -1.75 4.09
N THR A 66 -10.46 -2.45 3.73
CA THR A 66 -9.10 -1.92 3.91
C THR A 66 -8.29 -2.01 2.61
N THR A 67 -7.10 -1.44 2.59
CA THR A 67 -6.09 -1.73 1.57
C THR A 67 -4.95 -2.52 2.22
N ALA A 68 -4.23 -3.31 1.44
CA ALA A 68 -2.95 -3.88 1.85
C ALA A 68 -1.82 -3.08 1.20
N THR A 69 -0.78 -2.75 1.96
CA THR A 69 0.38 -2.03 1.46
C THR A 69 1.65 -2.81 1.72
N MET A 70 2.63 -2.73 0.83
CA MET A 70 3.98 -3.22 1.05
C MET A 70 4.98 -2.13 0.70
N MET A 71 5.85 -1.79 1.64
CA MET A 71 7.02 -0.93 1.39
C MET A 71 8.24 -1.83 1.29
N PHE A 72 8.97 -1.76 0.18
CA PHE A 72 10.14 -2.60 -0.07
C PHE A 72 11.30 -1.81 -0.68
N GLY A 73 12.46 -2.43 -0.79
CA GLY A 73 13.72 -1.79 -1.21
C GLY A 73 14.52 -1.24 -0.04
N HIS A 74 14.51 -1.93 1.11
CA HIS A 74 15.25 -1.54 2.31
C HIS A 74 16.10 -2.69 2.88
N ALA A 75 15.57 -3.54 3.78
CA ALA A 75 16.32 -4.58 4.50
C ALA A 75 15.71 -5.97 4.34
N GLU A 76 14.71 -6.09 3.46
CA GLU A 76 14.04 -7.34 3.12
C GLU A 76 14.81 -8.13 2.05
N GLU A 77 14.67 -9.45 2.11
CA GLU A 77 15.04 -10.38 1.06
C GLU A 77 13.79 -10.84 0.29
N ASP A 78 13.96 -11.61 -0.78
CA ASP A 78 12.83 -12.10 -1.60
C ASP A 78 11.87 -12.97 -0.80
N ASP A 79 12.38 -13.79 0.13
CA ASP A 79 11.56 -14.61 1.01
C ASP A 79 10.68 -13.78 1.96
N ASP A 80 11.15 -12.61 2.41
CA ASP A 80 10.35 -11.70 3.23
C ASP A 80 9.20 -11.08 2.44
N ILE A 81 9.42 -10.81 1.14
CA ILE A 81 8.37 -10.35 0.22
C ILE A 81 7.33 -11.46 0.03
N LEU A 82 7.77 -12.71 -0.21
CA LEU A 82 6.87 -13.84 -0.34
C LEU A 82 6.07 -14.12 0.94
N GLU A 83 6.71 -14.01 2.11
CA GLU A 83 6.04 -14.12 3.42
C GLU A 83 4.95 -13.06 3.56
N HIS A 84 5.26 -11.80 3.19
CA HIS A 84 4.28 -10.71 3.21
C HIS A 84 3.08 -11.00 2.32
N LEU A 85 3.34 -11.36 1.04
CA LEU A 85 2.30 -11.65 0.06
C LEU A 85 1.44 -12.84 0.50
N GLY A 86 2.04 -13.90 1.05
CA GLY A 86 1.32 -15.06 1.59
C GLY A 86 0.36 -14.66 2.70
N LYS A 87 0.83 -13.88 3.68
CA LYS A 87 0.01 -13.45 4.81
C LYS A 87 -1.20 -12.61 4.40
N ILE A 88 -1.03 -11.67 3.47
CA ILE A 88 -2.17 -10.85 3.01
C ILE A 88 -3.11 -11.65 2.10
N ARG A 89 -2.59 -12.60 1.30
CA ARG A 89 -3.39 -13.51 0.49
C ARG A 89 -4.29 -14.38 1.36
N ASP A 90 -3.71 -15.03 2.38
CA ASP A 90 -4.45 -15.87 3.33
C ASP A 90 -5.55 -15.07 4.06
N LEU A 91 -5.25 -13.84 4.48
CA LEU A 91 -6.24 -12.98 5.11
C LEU A 91 -7.33 -12.54 4.13
N GLN A 92 -6.99 -12.31 2.85
CA GLN A 92 -7.96 -12.00 1.80
C GLN A 92 -8.87 -13.20 1.51
N ASP A 93 -8.33 -14.42 1.43
CA ASP A 93 -9.13 -15.65 1.27
C ASP A 93 -10.12 -15.83 2.43
N LEU A 94 -9.70 -15.50 3.65
CA LEU A 94 -10.52 -15.61 4.84
C LEU A 94 -11.64 -14.55 4.90
N THR A 95 -11.39 -13.32 4.43
CA THR A 95 -12.26 -12.18 4.74
C THR A 95 -12.83 -11.46 3.52
N GLY A 96 -12.15 -11.47 2.39
CA GLY A 96 -12.57 -10.79 1.15
C GLY A 96 -12.68 -9.26 1.27
N ASN A 97 -12.03 -8.64 2.25
CA ASN A 97 -12.26 -7.25 2.60
C ASN A 97 -11.09 -6.30 2.29
N PHE A 98 -10.00 -6.80 1.72
CA PHE A 98 -9.03 -5.92 1.08
C PHE A 98 -9.58 -5.40 -0.26
N LEU A 99 -9.63 -4.10 -0.42
CA LEU A 99 -10.03 -3.44 -1.67
C LEU A 99 -8.92 -3.52 -2.72
N SER A 100 -7.68 -3.28 -2.31
CA SER A 100 -6.53 -3.29 -3.21
C SER A 100 -5.23 -3.59 -2.48
N PHE A 101 -4.23 -3.97 -3.27
CA PHE A 101 -2.83 -4.05 -2.85
C PHE A 101 -2.02 -2.90 -3.47
N ILE A 102 -1.14 -2.29 -2.68
CA ILE A 102 -0.36 -1.11 -3.05
C ILE A 102 1.11 -1.35 -2.69
N PRO A 103 1.94 -1.89 -3.62
CA PRO A 103 3.38 -1.96 -3.43
C PRO A 103 4.01 -0.59 -3.73
N TRP A 104 4.92 -0.15 -2.87
CA TRP A 104 5.67 1.08 -3.05
C TRP A 104 7.08 0.94 -2.51
N THR A 105 7.99 1.80 -2.98
CA THR A 105 9.42 1.65 -2.69
C THR A 105 9.87 2.59 -1.59
N PHE A 106 10.77 2.10 -0.77
CA PHE A 106 11.41 2.87 0.27
C PHE A 106 12.20 4.05 -0.31
N LYS A 107 12.11 5.20 0.33
CA LYS A 107 12.86 6.40 0.02
C LYS A 107 13.87 6.66 1.15
N PRO A 108 15.17 6.43 0.93
CA PRO A 108 16.16 6.50 2.00
C PRO A 108 16.50 7.93 2.46
N GLU A 109 16.28 8.94 1.61
CA GLU A 109 16.64 10.32 1.93
C GLU A 109 15.99 10.82 3.22
N ASN A 110 16.79 11.52 4.02
CA ASN A 110 16.40 12.08 5.31
C ASN A 110 15.89 11.03 6.33
N THR A 111 16.24 9.75 6.16
CA THR A 111 15.92 8.68 7.11
C THR A 111 17.17 8.21 7.85
N PHE A 112 16.97 7.58 9.01
CA PHE A 112 18.08 6.96 9.75
C PHE A 112 18.74 5.82 8.96
N MET A 113 18.01 5.19 8.04
CA MET A 113 18.49 4.08 7.22
C MET A 113 19.36 4.53 6.03
N LYS A 114 19.44 5.84 5.74
CA LYS A 114 20.28 6.37 4.65
C LYS A 114 21.75 5.92 4.75
N LYS A 115 22.23 5.68 5.97
CA LYS A 115 23.62 5.22 6.22
C LYS A 115 23.87 3.79 5.73
N THR A 116 22.85 2.96 5.72
CA THR A 116 22.93 1.54 5.32
C THR A 116 22.33 1.29 3.93
N ILE A 117 21.37 2.12 3.52
CA ILE A 117 20.70 2.04 2.23
C ILE A 117 21.01 3.33 1.48
N SER A 118 22.06 3.28 0.67
CA SER A 118 22.59 4.47 -0.01
C SER A 118 21.81 4.89 -1.26
N SER A 119 21.06 3.98 -1.86
CA SER A 119 20.32 4.23 -3.11
C SER A 119 18.91 3.61 -3.09
N GLU A 120 18.02 4.21 -3.85
CA GLU A 120 16.71 3.63 -4.12
C GLU A 120 16.82 2.44 -5.08
N ILE A 121 15.85 1.54 -5.00
CA ILE A 121 15.75 0.47 -6.00
C ILE A 121 15.24 1.03 -7.34
N GLY A 122 15.71 0.44 -8.44
CA GLY A 122 15.31 0.82 -9.79
C GLY A 122 13.88 0.40 -10.15
N GLY A 123 13.35 1.02 -11.21
CA GLY A 123 12.04 0.69 -11.75
C GLY A 123 11.91 -0.76 -12.24
N ASP A 124 13.01 -1.38 -12.67
CA ASP A 124 13.06 -2.78 -13.07
C ASP A 124 12.71 -3.73 -11.92
N ARG A 125 13.29 -3.50 -10.74
CA ARG A 125 12.96 -4.27 -9.53
C ARG A 125 11.52 -4.04 -9.10
N TYR A 126 11.08 -2.76 -9.12
CA TYR A 126 9.69 -2.41 -8.81
C TYR A 126 8.71 -3.15 -9.71
N LEU A 127 8.89 -3.11 -11.03
CA LEU A 127 8.00 -3.75 -11.99
C LEU A 127 7.99 -5.28 -11.86
N ARG A 128 9.13 -5.91 -11.56
CA ARG A 128 9.20 -7.35 -11.27
C ARG A 128 8.38 -7.72 -10.03
N VAL A 129 8.56 -7.00 -8.93
CA VAL A 129 7.79 -7.26 -7.68
C VAL A 129 6.31 -7.03 -7.91
N LEU A 130 5.93 -5.98 -8.66
CA LEU A 130 4.53 -5.72 -9.00
C LEU A 130 3.93 -6.86 -9.83
N GLY A 131 4.62 -7.31 -10.88
CA GLY A 131 4.16 -8.41 -11.75
C GLY A 131 4.02 -9.73 -10.99
N LEU A 132 5.00 -10.06 -10.14
CA LEU A 132 4.91 -11.23 -9.26
C LEU A 132 3.74 -11.11 -8.28
N SER A 133 3.53 -9.92 -7.71
CA SER A 133 2.39 -9.67 -6.83
C SER A 133 1.05 -9.88 -7.54
N ARG A 134 0.92 -9.48 -8.81
CA ARG A 134 -0.30 -9.72 -9.60
C ARG A 134 -0.56 -11.21 -9.80
N ILE A 135 0.49 -12.01 -10.06
CA ILE A 135 0.36 -13.46 -10.25
C ILE A 135 0.05 -14.15 -8.91
N PHE A 136 0.72 -13.74 -7.85
CA PHE A 136 0.61 -14.37 -6.53
C PHE A 136 -0.72 -14.02 -5.82
N LEU A 137 -1.17 -12.76 -5.94
CA LEU A 137 -2.39 -12.24 -5.31
C LEU A 137 -3.58 -12.34 -6.27
N ASP A 138 -3.89 -13.55 -6.76
CA ASP A 138 -5.02 -13.81 -7.68
C ASP A 138 -6.39 -13.45 -7.07
N ASN A 139 -6.50 -13.40 -5.74
CA ASN A 139 -7.67 -13.01 -4.97
C ASN A 139 -7.80 -11.48 -4.73
N PHE A 140 -6.82 -10.67 -5.19
CA PHE A 140 -6.90 -9.22 -5.16
C PHE A 140 -7.38 -8.65 -6.50
N LYS A 141 -8.57 -8.07 -6.52
CA LYS A 141 -9.13 -7.47 -7.74
C LYS A 141 -8.31 -6.30 -8.26
N TYR A 142 -7.80 -5.45 -7.34
CA TYR A 142 -7.08 -4.23 -7.70
C TYR A 142 -5.67 -4.23 -7.15
N ILE A 143 -4.71 -3.92 -8.00
CA ILE A 143 -3.31 -3.66 -7.65
C ILE A 143 -2.93 -2.29 -8.18
N GLN A 144 -2.43 -1.43 -7.30
CA GLN A 144 -2.12 -0.05 -7.61
C GLN A 144 -0.65 0.10 -8.02
N GLY A 145 -0.42 0.73 -9.16
CA GLY A 145 0.90 1.22 -9.57
C GLY A 145 1.28 2.50 -8.82
N SER A 146 2.53 2.56 -8.32
CA SER A 146 3.00 3.66 -7.45
C SER A 146 3.80 4.70 -8.23
N TRP A 147 3.14 5.53 -9.05
CA TRP A 147 3.77 6.67 -9.73
C TRP A 147 4.41 7.65 -8.74
N PHE A 148 3.86 7.77 -7.56
CA PHE A 148 4.33 8.71 -6.53
C PHE A 148 5.69 8.36 -5.92
N THR A 149 6.15 7.11 -6.02
CA THR A 149 7.51 6.72 -5.61
C THR A 149 8.44 6.45 -6.79
N GLN A 150 7.90 5.99 -7.93
CA GLN A 150 8.69 5.56 -9.09
C GLN A 150 8.71 6.57 -10.24
N GLY A 151 7.91 7.64 -10.14
CA GLY A 151 7.74 8.61 -11.21
C GLY A 151 6.77 8.17 -12.31
N PHE A 152 6.44 9.08 -13.18
CA PHE A 152 5.37 8.91 -14.15
C PHE A 152 5.62 7.82 -15.18
N LYS A 153 6.86 7.68 -15.66
CA LYS A 153 7.20 6.66 -16.67
C LYS A 153 7.02 5.25 -16.12
N VAL A 154 7.59 4.95 -14.94
CA VAL A 154 7.45 3.63 -14.33
C VAL A 154 6.03 3.42 -13.82
N GLY A 155 5.37 4.48 -13.32
CA GLY A 155 3.96 4.46 -12.94
C GLY A 155 3.04 4.08 -14.11
N GLY A 156 3.27 4.62 -15.30
CA GLY A 156 2.56 4.23 -16.52
C GLY A 156 2.86 2.78 -16.90
N LEU A 157 4.15 2.43 -17.05
CA LEU A 157 4.56 1.05 -17.37
C LEU A 157 3.99 0.00 -16.41
N SER A 158 3.72 0.36 -15.16
CA SER A 158 3.12 -0.56 -14.18
C SER A 158 1.80 -1.17 -14.64
N LEU A 159 1.04 -0.48 -15.50
CA LEU A 159 -0.21 -0.96 -16.09
C LEU A 159 0.00 -2.20 -16.99
N HIS A 160 1.16 -2.32 -17.63
CA HIS A 160 1.54 -3.49 -18.43
C HIS A 160 2.11 -4.64 -17.58
N PHE A 161 2.42 -4.36 -16.30
CA PHE A 161 2.94 -5.34 -15.34
C PHE A 161 1.89 -5.79 -14.32
N GLY A 162 0.60 -5.58 -14.60
CA GLY A 162 -0.50 -6.12 -13.81
C GLY A 162 -1.14 -5.14 -12.84
N ALA A 163 -0.69 -3.88 -12.76
CA ALA A 163 -1.48 -2.85 -12.12
C ALA A 163 -2.74 -2.55 -12.94
N ASN A 164 -3.84 -2.28 -12.27
CA ASN A 164 -5.11 -1.83 -12.87
C ASN A 164 -5.70 -0.63 -12.11
N ASP A 165 -4.88 0.03 -11.33
CA ASP A 165 -5.17 1.27 -10.62
C ASP A 165 -3.87 2.08 -10.50
N VAL A 166 -3.95 3.39 -10.56
CA VAL A 166 -2.80 4.28 -10.35
C VAL A 166 -2.99 5.17 -9.10
N GLY A 167 -4.02 4.87 -8.30
CA GLY A 167 -4.37 5.70 -7.15
C GLY A 167 -4.99 7.03 -7.57
N GLY A 168 -4.74 8.06 -6.80
CA GLY A 168 -5.27 9.40 -7.02
C GLY A 168 -4.21 10.46 -6.83
N THR A 169 -4.64 11.72 -6.85
CA THR A 169 -3.80 12.87 -6.51
C THR A 169 -3.44 12.85 -5.03
N LEU A 170 -2.18 13.15 -4.71
CA LEU A 170 -1.72 13.24 -3.33
C LEU A 170 -2.04 14.62 -2.76
N LEU A 171 -2.92 14.67 -1.76
CA LEU A 171 -3.22 15.88 -1.02
C LEU A 171 -2.34 15.96 0.22
N GLN A 172 -1.60 17.06 0.40
CA GLN A 172 -0.76 17.33 1.58
C GLN A 172 0.19 16.19 1.95
N GLU A 173 0.81 15.54 0.95
CA GLU A 173 1.77 14.47 1.16
C GLU A 173 3.08 15.03 1.75
N ASN A 174 3.23 14.87 3.07
CA ASN A 174 4.38 15.40 3.81
C ASN A 174 5.48 14.34 4.02
N VAL A 175 5.15 13.06 4.04
CA VAL A 175 6.11 11.98 4.29
C VAL A 175 7.09 11.84 3.13
N LEU A 176 6.58 11.68 1.92
CA LEU A 176 7.40 11.61 0.71
C LEU A 176 8.13 12.92 0.42
N LYS A 177 7.49 14.06 0.72
CA LYS A 177 8.14 15.37 0.64
C LYS A 177 9.34 15.48 1.58
N SER A 178 9.23 14.98 2.80
CA SER A 178 10.33 14.93 3.76
C SER A 178 11.47 14.01 3.31
N ALA A 179 11.17 12.98 2.53
CA ALA A 179 12.15 12.11 1.87
C ALA A 179 12.63 12.65 0.51
N ASN A 180 12.45 13.95 0.25
CA ASN A 180 12.88 14.63 -0.97
C ASN A 180 12.29 14.04 -2.27
N ASN A 181 11.09 13.49 -2.19
CA ASN A 181 10.42 12.94 -3.37
C ASN A 181 9.77 14.06 -4.21
N PRO A 182 10.16 14.21 -5.50
CA PRO A 182 9.74 15.34 -6.33
C PRO A 182 8.36 15.16 -6.98
N TYR A 183 7.80 13.95 -6.97
CA TYR A 183 6.65 13.62 -7.80
C TYR A 183 5.34 14.18 -7.25
N LYS A 184 4.66 14.96 -8.10
CA LYS A 184 3.31 15.49 -7.86
C LYS A 184 2.51 15.35 -9.14
N ALA A 185 1.24 15.01 -9.03
CA ALA A 185 0.33 14.97 -10.17
C ALA A 185 -1.05 15.52 -9.82
N GLY A 186 -1.60 16.28 -10.74
CA GLY A 186 -3.01 16.60 -10.79
C GLY A 186 -3.78 15.51 -11.58
N ILE A 187 -5.06 15.77 -11.79
CA ILE A 187 -5.93 14.83 -12.52
C ILE A 187 -5.47 14.67 -13.97
N ASP A 188 -5.11 15.78 -14.62
CA ASP A 188 -4.74 15.79 -16.05
C ASP A 188 -3.46 14.99 -16.30
N GLU A 189 -2.46 15.09 -15.42
CA GLU A 189 -1.24 14.30 -15.50
C GLU A 189 -1.53 12.80 -15.33
N ILE A 190 -2.38 12.43 -14.37
CA ILE A 190 -2.76 11.02 -14.17
C ILE A 190 -3.53 10.48 -15.38
N VAL A 191 -4.47 11.25 -15.93
CA VAL A 191 -5.20 10.91 -17.15
C VAL A 191 -4.23 10.75 -18.32
N HIS A 192 -3.28 11.67 -18.47
CA HIS A 192 -2.25 11.60 -19.51
C HIS A 192 -1.40 10.34 -19.39
N ILE A 193 -0.90 10.01 -18.19
CA ILE A 193 -0.12 8.77 -17.93
C ILE A 193 -0.88 7.55 -18.42
N ILE A 194 -2.16 7.42 -18.05
CA ILE A 194 -2.95 6.23 -18.39
C ILE A 194 -3.21 6.16 -19.92
N LYS A 195 -3.54 7.30 -20.54
CA LYS A 195 -3.78 7.36 -22.01
C LYS A 195 -2.52 7.09 -22.83
N SER A 196 -1.36 7.59 -22.39
CA SER A 196 -0.09 7.36 -23.09
C SER A 196 0.32 5.89 -23.14
N GLU A 197 -0.15 5.09 -22.19
CA GLU A 197 0.06 3.65 -22.16
C GLU A 197 -1.04 2.85 -22.89
N GLY A 198 -1.97 3.52 -23.57
CA GLY A 198 -3.03 2.88 -24.37
C GLY A 198 -4.25 2.43 -23.56
N PHE A 199 -4.40 2.84 -22.30
CA PHE A 199 -5.53 2.48 -21.45
C PHE A 199 -6.57 3.60 -21.35
N THR A 200 -7.80 3.25 -20.99
CA THR A 200 -8.88 4.21 -20.73
C THR A 200 -8.90 4.62 -19.27
N PRO A 201 -8.66 5.91 -18.95
CA PRO A 201 -8.72 6.37 -17.56
C PRO A 201 -10.15 6.40 -17.03
N VAL A 202 -10.34 5.85 -15.85
CA VAL A 202 -11.61 5.83 -15.14
C VAL A 202 -11.41 6.39 -13.72
N GLN A 203 -12.12 7.46 -13.40
CA GLN A 203 -12.22 7.94 -12.03
C GLN A 203 -13.13 7.01 -11.23
N ARG A 204 -12.67 6.60 -10.05
CA ARG A 204 -13.39 5.71 -9.15
C ARG A 204 -13.57 6.31 -7.76
N SER A 205 -14.57 5.83 -7.04
CA SER A 205 -14.71 6.08 -5.60
C SER A 205 -13.73 5.24 -4.77
N THR A 206 -13.68 5.49 -3.46
CA THR A 206 -12.93 4.65 -2.49
C THR A 206 -13.35 3.19 -2.55
N PHE A 207 -14.63 2.93 -2.83
CA PHE A 207 -15.17 1.56 -2.98
C PHE A 207 -15.06 0.99 -4.40
N TYR A 208 -14.21 1.58 -5.25
CA TYR A 208 -13.98 1.17 -6.63
C TYR A 208 -15.24 1.19 -7.53
N LYS A 209 -16.22 2.02 -7.18
CA LYS A 209 -17.34 2.31 -8.10
C LYS A 209 -16.88 3.33 -9.13
N GLU A 210 -17.13 3.04 -10.40
CA GLU A 210 -16.88 3.96 -11.50
C GLU A 210 -17.68 5.25 -11.33
N ILE A 211 -17.03 6.41 -11.50
CA ILE A 211 -17.63 7.74 -11.41
C ILE A 211 -17.64 8.39 -12.79
N LYS A 212 -16.49 8.38 -13.49
CA LYS A 212 -16.32 9.08 -14.77
C LYS A 212 -15.24 8.41 -15.62
N LYS A 213 -15.48 8.32 -16.94
CA LYS A 213 -14.45 7.99 -17.96
C LYS A 213 -13.93 9.27 -18.58
N TYR A 214 -12.62 9.29 -18.89
CA TYR A 214 -11.96 10.45 -19.50
C TYR A 214 -11.60 10.20 -20.97
#